data_0fec514e5844db2cdbf46fcf9f533d76
#
_entry.id   0fec514e5844db2cdbf46fcf9f533d76
#
_cell.length_a   1.000
_cell.length_b   1.000
_cell.length_c   1.000
_cell.angle_alpha   90.00
_cell.angle_beta   90.00
_cell.angle_gamma   90.00
#
_symmetry.space_group_name_H-M   'P 1'
#
loop_
_entity.id
_entity.type
_entity.pdbx_description
1 polymer ?
#
loop_
_entity_poly.entity_id
_entity_poly.type
_entity_poly.pdbx_seq_one_letter_code
_entity_poly.pdbx_strand_id
1 'polypeptide(L)'
;MAGLAARLLAVVAALGVAACAVGPNFVRPAPPSVDHYVAGSDPTTTAEAEGEAQRFERGARLSGDWWTLFGSEELDGLMKQAAAGNQTLKGALASLRASQDNLRAGYGIFYPQADISAAASRQQVTLVRFGQANSSATIFNLFSLSGTISYALDVFGGQRRAVESLQAQADVQAFTAAAAYLTLTANVVNTVIARAAYADLARATEDLVRDQQEQVEITEAQAEAGTVPYASALALRSQLSGVEATIPPLEQRVSQADHLLATLAGRLPAEWGAPPVGFADLKLPESLPVSVASELVHQRPDILVAEAQLHQASAEVGVATAALYPSITLNASLGGNNTTLDTLFSPNGIFWSVGAGLAAPLLHGGTLIQKRRAAIDAYDQALADYRQSVLVGFSQVADVLQALEHDADALGAEARAMSAADEALRLVRANYDTGVANYVQVLIGFAQYHQARIRYVQARAQRLQDTVALFVALGGGWWDPGKSLLTDSGVAPVGEGSARPVPH
;
A
#
# COMPACT_ATOMS: atom_id res chain seq x y z
N MET A 1 -66.56 -0.83 3.77
CA MET A 1 -65.50 -1.84 4.01
C MET A 1 -64.25 -1.65 3.11
N ALA A 2 -64.38 -1.23 1.87
CA ALA A 2 -63.21 -1.00 0.97
C ALA A 2 -62.24 0.09 1.45
N GLY A 3 -62.74 1.18 2.10
CA GLY A 3 -61.87 2.27 2.58
C GLY A 3 -61.03 1.91 3.82
N LEU A 4 -61.46 0.95 4.64
CA LEU A 4 -60.71 0.49 5.81
C LEU A 4 -59.60 -0.48 5.40
N ALA A 5 -59.85 -1.33 4.41
CA ALA A 5 -58.86 -2.23 3.85
C ALA A 5 -57.73 -1.48 3.11
N ALA A 6 -58.07 -0.41 2.38
CA ALA A 6 -57.07 0.44 1.72
C ALA A 6 -56.20 1.22 2.72
N ARG A 7 -56.77 1.69 3.84
CA ARG A 7 -56.05 2.37 4.91
C ARG A 7 -55.15 1.40 5.70
N LEU A 8 -55.62 0.20 5.96
CA LEU A 8 -54.79 -0.86 6.57
C LEU A 8 -53.65 -1.29 5.66
N LEU A 9 -53.87 -1.44 4.37
CA LEU A 9 -52.82 -1.72 3.38
C LEU A 9 -51.77 -0.59 3.31
N ALA A 10 -52.23 0.66 3.36
CA ALA A 10 -51.33 1.82 3.37
C ALA A 10 -50.52 1.93 4.65
N VAL A 11 -51.11 1.61 5.82
CA VAL A 11 -50.39 1.58 7.11
C VAL A 11 -49.42 0.41 7.19
N VAL A 12 -49.78 -0.77 6.69
CA VAL A 12 -48.90 -1.92 6.58
C VAL A 12 -47.74 -1.64 5.58
N ALA A 13 -48.02 -0.96 4.48
CA ALA A 13 -47.00 -0.51 3.53
C ALA A 13 -46.10 0.57 4.14
N ALA A 14 -46.62 1.51 4.91
CA ALA A 14 -45.84 2.55 5.59
C ALA A 14 -45.01 2.02 6.76
N LEU A 15 -45.47 1.00 7.48
CA LEU A 15 -44.70 0.28 8.52
C LEU A 15 -43.63 -0.62 7.90
N GLY A 16 -43.78 -1.10 6.67
CA GLY A 16 -42.80 -1.87 5.92
C GLY A 16 -41.62 -1.07 5.40
N VAL A 17 -41.74 0.25 5.24
CA VAL A 17 -40.69 1.14 4.72
C VAL A 17 -39.63 1.49 5.78
N ALA A 18 -39.90 1.27 7.07
CA ALA A 18 -38.92 1.31 8.14
C ALA A 18 -38.16 -0.05 8.29
N ALA A 19 -38.03 -0.81 7.21
CA ALA A 19 -37.43 -2.13 7.22
C ALA A 19 -35.93 -2.06 7.56
N CYS A 20 -35.58 -2.54 8.74
CA CYS A 20 -34.19 -2.78 9.15
C CYS A 20 -33.52 -3.71 8.14
N ALA A 21 -32.39 -3.32 7.59
CA ALA A 21 -31.55 -4.21 6.83
C ALA A 21 -31.20 -5.43 7.72
N VAL A 22 -31.43 -6.65 7.19
CA VAL A 22 -31.10 -7.88 7.94
C VAL A 22 -29.59 -8.12 7.95
N GLY A 23 -29.12 -8.88 8.92
CA GLY A 23 -27.70 -9.14 9.12
C GLY A 23 -27.03 -8.18 10.12
N PRO A 24 -25.77 -8.40 10.45
CA PRO A 24 -25.04 -7.54 11.38
C PRO A 24 -24.76 -6.17 10.78
N ASN A 25 -24.79 -5.14 11.63
CA ASN A 25 -24.19 -3.85 11.28
C ASN A 25 -22.70 -3.92 11.63
N PHE A 26 -21.85 -3.43 10.75
CA PHE A 26 -20.43 -3.35 11.04
C PHE A 26 -20.18 -2.45 12.24
N VAL A 27 -19.38 -2.94 13.17
CA VAL A 27 -18.86 -2.18 14.31
C VAL A 27 -17.36 -2.30 14.27
N ARG A 28 -16.68 -1.16 14.17
CA ARG A 28 -15.23 -1.10 14.20
C ARG A 28 -14.69 -1.74 15.47
N PRO A 29 -13.72 -2.68 15.39
CA PRO A 29 -13.09 -3.23 16.59
C PRO A 29 -12.43 -2.14 17.44
N ALA A 30 -12.54 -2.25 18.76
CA ALA A 30 -11.89 -1.30 19.65
C ALA A 30 -10.35 -1.40 19.50
N PRO A 31 -9.63 -0.26 19.51
CA PRO A 31 -8.18 -0.27 19.48
C PRO A 31 -7.63 -0.97 20.75
N PRO A 32 -6.39 -1.49 20.70
CA PRO A 32 -5.72 -2.02 21.88
C PRO A 32 -5.66 -0.98 23.00
N SER A 33 -5.86 -1.42 24.25
CA SER A 33 -5.88 -0.55 25.44
C SER A 33 -4.49 -0.22 25.98
N VAL A 34 -3.42 -0.69 25.31
CA VAL A 34 -2.03 -0.41 25.71
C VAL A 34 -1.63 1.00 25.29
N ASP A 35 -0.82 1.65 26.12
CA ASP A 35 -0.33 3.01 25.90
C ASP A 35 1.16 3.10 25.50
N HIS A 36 1.84 1.95 25.42
CA HIS A 36 3.25 1.79 25.05
C HIS A 36 3.44 0.63 24.06
N TYR A 37 4.57 0.62 23.34
CA TYR A 37 4.90 -0.40 22.35
C TYR A 37 5.87 -1.45 22.88
N VAL A 38 6.76 -1.08 23.80
CA VAL A 38 7.81 -1.94 24.35
C VAL A 38 7.48 -2.33 25.79
N ALA A 39 7.85 -3.53 26.21
CA ALA A 39 7.65 -3.99 27.57
C ALA A 39 8.32 -3.04 28.60
N GLY A 40 7.56 -2.55 29.55
CA GLY A 40 7.99 -1.58 30.57
C GLY A 40 7.70 -0.14 30.18
N SER A 41 8.46 0.48 29.30
CA SER A 41 8.23 1.84 28.81
C SER A 41 8.95 2.05 27.49
N ASP A 42 8.36 2.85 26.62
CA ASP A 42 9.01 3.25 25.36
C ASP A 42 10.22 4.16 25.68
N PRO A 43 11.30 4.10 24.87
CA PRO A 43 12.43 5.00 25.01
C PRO A 43 12.00 6.45 24.78
N THR A 44 12.64 7.39 25.47
CA THR A 44 12.38 8.83 25.33
C THR A 44 13.43 9.56 24.49
N THR A 45 14.65 9.01 24.45
CA THR A 45 15.77 9.55 23.70
C THR A 45 16.77 8.44 23.41
N THR A 46 17.49 8.54 22.28
CA THR A 46 18.62 7.67 21.99
C THR A 46 19.88 8.17 22.71
N ALA A 47 20.91 7.34 22.79
CA ALA A 47 22.24 7.78 23.18
C ALA A 47 22.76 8.86 22.19
N GLU A 48 23.60 9.74 22.70
CA GLU A 48 24.31 10.72 21.87
C GLU A 48 25.42 10.02 21.08
N ALA A 49 25.39 10.16 19.77
CA ALA A 49 26.45 9.70 18.88
C ALA A 49 26.82 10.83 17.92
N GLU A 50 28.09 11.17 17.84
CA GLU A 50 28.63 12.29 17.03
C GLU A 50 28.02 13.66 17.35
N GLY A 51 27.55 13.88 18.59
CA GLY A 51 26.90 15.12 19.00
C GLY A 51 25.41 15.16 18.70
N GLU A 52 24.81 14.08 18.15
CA GLU A 52 23.41 14.01 17.79
C GLU A 52 22.68 12.94 18.62
N ALA A 53 21.62 13.34 19.31
CA ALA A 53 20.66 12.44 19.98
C ALA A 53 19.27 12.65 19.39
N GLN A 54 18.53 11.56 19.22
CA GLN A 54 17.15 11.62 18.73
C GLN A 54 16.18 11.55 19.91
N ARG A 55 15.16 12.42 19.93
CA ARG A 55 14.11 12.44 20.95
C ARG A 55 12.82 11.89 20.39
N PHE A 56 12.19 10.98 21.12
CA PHE A 56 10.90 10.43 20.77
C PHE A 56 9.77 11.28 21.35
N GLU A 57 9.08 12.04 20.49
CA GLU A 57 7.97 12.92 20.87
C GLU A 57 6.65 12.17 20.82
N ARG A 58 6.21 11.61 21.96
CA ARG A 58 4.96 10.86 22.07
C ARG A 58 3.74 11.76 21.82
N GLY A 59 2.83 11.28 20.98
CA GLY A 59 1.61 11.99 20.59
C GLY A 59 1.83 13.05 19.51
N ALA A 60 3.06 13.28 19.06
CA ALA A 60 3.32 14.13 17.91
C ALA A 60 2.86 13.43 16.61
N ARG A 61 2.28 14.21 15.71
CA ARG A 61 1.82 13.70 14.40
C ARG A 61 2.95 13.71 13.39
N LEU A 62 3.08 12.61 12.66
CA LEU A 62 4.00 12.53 11.53
C LEU A 62 3.46 13.35 10.35
N SER A 63 4.31 14.22 9.79
CA SER A 63 3.99 15.00 8.61
C SER A 63 3.96 14.14 7.34
N GLY A 64 3.11 14.52 6.38
CA GLY A 64 3.01 13.82 5.08
C GLY A 64 4.24 13.97 4.20
N ASP A 65 5.11 14.93 4.49
CA ASP A 65 6.38 15.23 3.82
C ASP A 65 7.60 14.87 4.71
N TRP A 66 7.49 13.81 5.51
CA TRP A 66 8.47 13.40 6.52
C TRP A 66 9.93 13.27 6.00
N TRP A 67 10.13 13.00 4.71
CA TRP A 67 11.48 12.91 4.12
C TRP A 67 12.22 14.26 4.13
N THR A 68 11.51 15.38 4.26
CA THR A 68 12.11 16.71 4.37
C THR A 68 12.91 16.88 5.67
N LEU A 69 12.63 16.04 6.68
CA LEU A 69 13.39 16.02 7.94
C LEU A 69 14.86 15.60 7.74
N PHE A 70 15.19 14.94 6.63
CA PHE A 70 16.57 14.61 6.28
C PHE A 70 17.35 15.79 5.67
N GLY A 71 16.70 16.93 5.46
CA GLY A 71 17.34 18.22 5.15
C GLY A 71 17.91 18.36 3.73
N SER A 72 17.55 17.51 2.78
CA SER A 72 18.02 17.58 1.38
C SER A 72 16.91 18.02 0.44
N GLU A 73 17.16 19.14 -0.29
CA GLU A 73 16.25 19.64 -1.33
C GLU A 73 16.22 18.72 -2.55
N GLU A 74 17.35 18.07 -2.87
CA GLU A 74 17.46 17.10 -3.96
C GLU A 74 16.59 15.87 -3.69
N LEU A 75 16.57 15.40 -2.43
CA LEU A 75 15.69 14.31 -2.00
C LEU A 75 14.21 14.70 -2.15
N ASP A 76 13.82 15.90 -1.73
CA ASP A 76 12.44 16.39 -1.90
C ASP A 76 12.05 16.50 -3.37
N GLY A 77 12.94 17.03 -4.22
CA GLY A 77 12.74 17.08 -5.68
C GLY A 77 12.58 15.70 -6.30
N LEU A 78 13.39 14.73 -5.88
CA LEU A 78 13.31 13.34 -6.33
C LEU A 78 12.00 12.68 -5.87
N MET A 79 11.57 12.93 -4.64
CA MET A 79 10.32 12.42 -4.10
C MET A 79 9.11 12.88 -4.92
N LYS A 80 9.06 14.17 -5.26
CA LYS A 80 8.02 14.74 -6.12
C LYS A 80 8.01 14.11 -7.52
N GLN A 81 9.20 13.87 -8.11
CA GLN A 81 9.31 13.16 -9.38
C GLN A 81 8.82 11.72 -9.28
N ALA A 82 9.21 11.00 -8.23
CA ALA A 82 8.80 9.62 -8.00
C ALA A 82 7.27 9.52 -7.81
N ALA A 83 6.67 10.36 -6.98
CA ALA A 83 5.23 10.38 -6.78
C ALA A 83 4.44 10.65 -8.09
N ALA A 84 4.93 11.56 -8.94
CA ALA A 84 4.30 11.86 -10.22
C ALA A 84 4.56 10.80 -11.31
N GLY A 85 5.75 10.16 -11.29
CA GLY A 85 6.24 9.27 -12.35
C GLY A 85 5.97 7.80 -12.12
N ASN A 86 5.91 7.34 -10.88
CA ASN A 86 5.90 5.91 -10.53
C ASN A 86 4.71 5.15 -11.11
N GLN A 87 4.98 4.06 -11.84
CA GLN A 87 3.93 3.30 -12.52
C GLN A 87 3.13 2.40 -11.56
N THR A 88 3.75 1.91 -10.49
CA THR A 88 3.05 1.11 -9.46
C THR A 88 2.01 1.95 -8.74
N LEU A 89 2.37 3.18 -8.34
CA LEU A 89 1.45 4.12 -7.71
C LEU A 89 0.31 4.50 -8.68
N LYS A 90 0.62 4.79 -9.96
CA LYS A 90 -0.41 5.06 -10.99
C LYS A 90 -1.37 3.88 -11.17
N GLY A 91 -0.85 2.65 -11.14
CA GLY A 91 -1.66 1.42 -11.18
C GLY A 91 -2.60 1.31 -9.99
N ALA A 92 -2.10 1.55 -8.76
CA ALA A 92 -2.91 1.54 -7.55
C ALA A 92 -4.03 2.60 -7.57
N LEU A 93 -3.72 3.82 -8.02
CA LEU A 93 -4.70 4.90 -8.18
C LEU A 93 -5.73 4.59 -9.28
N ALA A 94 -5.35 3.91 -10.35
CA ALA A 94 -6.28 3.46 -11.38
C ALA A 94 -7.23 2.37 -10.84
N SER A 95 -6.73 1.44 -10.04
CA SER A 95 -7.53 0.42 -9.35
C SER A 95 -8.54 1.04 -8.38
N LEU A 96 -8.12 2.06 -7.64
CA LEU A 96 -9.04 2.85 -6.78
C LEU A 96 -10.17 3.48 -7.60
N ARG A 97 -9.85 4.17 -8.71
CA ARG A 97 -10.88 4.79 -9.58
C ARG A 97 -11.84 3.74 -10.13
N ALA A 98 -11.33 2.60 -10.59
CA ALA A 98 -12.16 1.49 -11.08
C ALA A 98 -13.11 0.96 -10.00
N SER A 99 -12.64 0.83 -8.76
CA SER A 99 -13.47 0.39 -7.62
C SER A 99 -14.52 1.44 -7.25
N GLN A 100 -14.19 2.72 -7.28
CA GLN A 100 -15.15 3.81 -7.08
C GLN A 100 -16.22 3.85 -8.18
N ASP A 101 -15.85 3.59 -9.44
CA ASP A 101 -16.81 3.51 -10.55
C ASP A 101 -17.71 2.27 -10.40
N ASN A 102 -17.19 1.14 -9.96
CA ASN A 102 -17.99 -0.04 -9.63
C ASN A 102 -18.98 0.25 -8.49
N LEU A 103 -18.56 0.98 -7.46
CA LEU A 103 -19.46 1.45 -6.40
C LEU A 103 -20.56 2.34 -6.96
N ARG A 104 -20.23 3.33 -7.80
CA ARG A 104 -21.21 4.20 -8.46
C ARG A 104 -22.19 3.41 -9.32
N ALA A 105 -21.68 2.43 -10.07
CA ALA A 105 -22.51 1.50 -10.83
C ALA A 105 -23.43 0.67 -9.91
N GLY A 106 -22.92 0.24 -8.75
CA GLY A 106 -23.69 -0.47 -7.73
C GLY A 106 -24.90 0.29 -7.21
N TYR A 107 -24.81 1.61 -7.09
CA TYR A 107 -25.98 2.44 -6.72
C TYR A 107 -27.11 2.37 -7.75
N GLY A 108 -26.83 1.97 -8.99
CA GLY A 108 -27.84 1.76 -10.02
C GLY A 108 -28.92 0.75 -9.64
N ILE A 109 -28.63 -0.18 -8.72
CA ILE A 109 -29.59 -1.21 -8.26
C ILE A 109 -30.79 -0.60 -7.52
N PHE A 110 -30.65 0.61 -6.97
CA PHE A 110 -31.73 1.32 -6.28
C PHE A 110 -32.71 2.03 -7.22
N TYR A 111 -32.47 1.98 -8.53
CA TYR A 111 -33.32 2.61 -9.54
C TYR A 111 -34.00 1.57 -10.42
N PRO A 112 -35.19 1.84 -10.95
CA PRO A 112 -35.82 0.99 -11.95
C PRO A 112 -34.90 0.77 -13.17
N GLN A 113 -34.78 -0.46 -13.61
CA GLN A 113 -34.04 -0.83 -14.84
C GLN A 113 -35.02 -0.84 -16.00
N ALA A 114 -34.67 -0.18 -17.11
CA ALA A 114 -35.48 -0.10 -18.31
C ALA A 114 -34.71 -0.65 -19.50
N ASP A 115 -35.26 -1.66 -20.16
CA ASP A 115 -34.66 -2.32 -21.29
C ASP A 115 -35.60 -2.32 -22.50
N ILE A 116 -35.04 -2.30 -23.71
CA ILE A 116 -35.76 -2.49 -24.96
C ILE A 116 -35.23 -3.76 -25.60
N SER A 117 -36.16 -4.65 -26.00
CA SER A 117 -35.83 -5.88 -26.72
C SER A 117 -36.58 -5.93 -28.05
N ALA A 118 -35.87 -6.33 -29.10
CA ALA A 118 -36.47 -6.60 -30.42
C ALA A 118 -36.08 -8.03 -30.82
N ALA A 119 -37.07 -8.79 -31.29
CA ALA A 119 -36.84 -10.14 -31.77
C ALA A 119 -37.62 -10.40 -33.07
N ALA A 120 -37.03 -11.17 -33.96
CA ALA A 120 -37.65 -11.71 -35.14
C ALA A 120 -37.43 -13.24 -35.15
N SER A 121 -38.50 -14.01 -35.21
CA SER A 121 -38.44 -15.46 -35.21
C SER A 121 -39.38 -16.05 -36.24
N ARG A 122 -39.01 -17.19 -36.80
CA ARG A 122 -39.90 -18.07 -37.58
C ARG A 122 -40.12 -19.31 -36.80
N GLN A 123 -41.40 -19.59 -36.45
CA GLN A 123 -41.74 -20.69 -35.57
C GLN A 123 -42.89 -21.50 -36.11
N GLN A 124 -42.90 -22.77 -35.76
CA GLN A 124 -44.02 -23.69 -35.99
C GLN A 124 -44.69 -23.96 -34.66
N VAL A 125 -45.96 -23.72 -34.60
CA VAL A 125 -46.80 -23.98 -33.42
C VAL A 125 -47.83 -25.05 -33.75
N THR A 126 -48.01 -25.99 -32.85
CA THR A 126 -49.05 -26.99 -32.91
C THR A 126 -50.02 -26.80 -31.75
N LEU A 127 -51.33 -26.86 -32.02
CA LEU A 127 -52.36 -26.73 -31.01
C LEU A 127 -52.56 -28.00 -30.16
N VAL A 128 -51.77 -29.06 -30.44
CA VAL A 128 -51.74 -30.30 -29.66
C VAL A 128 -51.48 -30.06 -28.17
N ARG A 129 -50.63 -29.07 -27.84
CA ARG A 129 -50.36 -28.66 -26.46
C ARG A 129 -51.56 -28.05 -25.70
N PHE A 130 -52.62 -27.67 -26.43
CA PHE A 130 -53.89 -27.19 -25.89
C PHE A 130 -55.00 -28.22 -25.98
N GLY A 131 -54.67 -29.53 -26.16
CA GLY A 131 -55.60 -30.62 -26.21
C GLY A 131 -56.27 -30.87 -27.59
N GLN A 132 -55.89 -30.15 -28.65
CA GLN A 132 -56.43 -30.28 -29.99
C GLN A 132 -55.57 -31.25 -30.81
N ALA A 133 -55.72 -32.56 -30.60
CA ALA A 133 -54.84 -33.57 -31.15
C ALA A 133 -54.80 -33.63 -32.69
N ASN A 134 -55.82 -33.13 -33.39
CA ASN A 134 -55.94 -33.17 -34.86
C ASN A 134 -55.68 -31.84 -35.54
N SER A 135 -55.06 -30.85 -34.89
CA SER A 135 -54.75 -29.54 -35.50
C SER A 135 -53.47 -29.60 -36.37
N SER A 136 -53.54 -29.00 -37.56
CA SER A 136 -52.37 -28.82 -38.41
C SER A 136 -51.38 -27.86 -37.77
N ALA A 137 -50.10 -28.14 -37.93
CA ALA A 137 -49.07 -27.21 -37.50
C ALA A 137 -49.10 -25.91 -38.33
N THR A 138 -49.03 -24.78 -37.67
CA THR A 138 -49.02 -23.45 -38.34
C THR A 138 -47.60 -22.89 -38.23
N ILE A 139 -47.02 -22.52 -39.39
CA ILE A 139 -45.72 -21.84 -39.46
C ILE A 139 -45.97 -20.34 -39.71
N PHE A 140 -45.37 -19.50 -38.89
CA PHE A 140 -45.48 -18.05 -39.04
C PHE A 140 -44.19 -17.35 -38.59
N ASN A 141 -44.03 -16.13 -39.10
CA ASN A 141 -43.00 -15.24 -38.54
C ASN A 141 -43.61 -14.47 -37.34
N LEU A 142 -42.77 -14.24 -36.31
CA LEU A 142 -43.14 -13.40 -35.21
C LEU A 142 -42.11 -12.32 -35.05
N PHE A 143 -42.57 -11.07 -35.19
CA PHE A 143 -41.79 -9.87 -34.90
C PHE A 143 -42.29 -9.33 -33.58
N SER A 144 -41.35 -9.00 -32.67
CA SER A 144 -41.69 -8.41 -31.38
C SER A 144 -40.76 -7.26 -31.09
N LEU A 145 -41.29 -6.18 -30.55
CA LEU A 145 -40.59 -5.06 -29.96
C LEU A 145 -41.25 -4.72 -28.62
N SER A 146 -40.47 -4.74 -27.54
CA SER A 146 -40.98 -4.47 -26.20
C SER A 146 -40.03 -3.66 -25.38
N GLY A 147 -40.56 -2.69 -24.64
CA GLY A 147 -39.87 -2.04 -23.53
C GLY A 147 -40.32 -2.72 -22.22
N THR A 148 -39.35 -3.01 -21.35
CA THR A 148 -39.61 -3.59 -20.02
C THR A 148 -38.99 -2.70 -18.97
N ILE A 149 -39.69 -2.50 -17.84
CA ILE A 149 -39.20 -1.83 -16.66
C ILE A 149 -39.28 -2.85 -15.52
N SER A 150 -38.13 -3.05 -14.81
CA SER A 150 -38.08 -3.91 -13.64
C SER A 150 -37.52 -3.15 -12.45
N TYR A 151 -38.07 -3.37 -11.28
CA TYR A 151 -37.62 -2.78 -10.03
C TYR A 151 -37.73 -3.79 -8.89
N ALA A 152 -36.60 -4.14 -8.28
CA ALA A 152 -36.57 -5.01 -7.11
C ALA A 152 -36.64 -4.15 -5.83
N LEU A 153 -37.64 -4.41 -5.00
CA LEU A 153 -37.83 -3.69 -3.73
C LEU A 153 -36.87 -4.28 -2.69
N ASP A 154 -36.02 -3.45 -2.10
CA ASP A 154 -35.05 -3.86 -1.07
C ASP A 154 -35.69 -3.87 0.33
N VAL A 155 -36.69 -4.73 0.54
CA VAL A 155 -37.44 -4.81 1.79
C VAL A 155 -36.57 -5.31 2.95
N PHE A 156 -35.67 -6.25 2.68
CA PHE A 156 -34.81 -6.90 3.68
C PHE A 156 -33.37 -6.37 3.67
N GLY A 157 -33.06 -5.36 2.86
CA GLY A 157 -31.76 -4.70 2.85
C GLY A 157 -30.66 -5.44 2.10
N GLY A 158 -30.97 -6.46 1.33
CA GLY A 158 -29.96 -7.24 0.58
C GLY A 158 -29.19 -6.38 -0.44
N GLN A 159 -29.86 -5.47 -1.13
CA GLN A 159 -29.22 -4.53 -2.07
C GLN A 159 -28.39 -3.50 -1.35
N ARG A 160 -28.87 -2.96 -0.23
CA ARG A 160 -28.11 -2.03 0.64
C ARG A 160 -26.82 -2.68 1.14
N ARG A 161 -26.88 -3.95 1.59
CA ARG A 161 -25.70 -4.71 2.00
C ARG A 161 -24.75 -4.99 0.85
N ALA A 162 -25.23 -5.25 -0.35
CA ALA A 162 -24.39 -5.42 -1.53
C ALA A 162 -23.63 -4.13 -1.90
N VAL A 163 -24.29 -2.97 -1.82
CA VAL A 163 -23.65 -1.66 -2.05
C VAL A 163 -22.68 -1.32 -0.91
N GLU A 164 -23.01 -1.66 0.35
CA GLU A 164 -22.09 -1.54 1.48
C GLU A 164 -20.82 -2.37 1.29
N SER A 165 -20.93 -3.60 0.76
CA SER A 165 -19.78 -4.43 0.38
C SER A 165 -18.92 -3.76 -0.70
N LEU A 166 -19.54 -3.15 -1.73
CA LEU A 166 -18.81 -2.40 -2.76
C LEU A 166 -18.13 -1.14 -2.20
N GLN A 167 -18.76 -0.47 -1.24
CA GLN A 167 -18.14 0.67 -0.55
C GLN A 167 -16.90 0.23 0.21
N ALA A 168 -17.01 -0.82 1.01
CA ALA A 168 -15.88 -1.37 1.76
C ALA A 168 -14.75 -1.84 0.80
N GLN A 169 -15.09 -2.38 -0.37
CA GLN A 169 -14.11 -2.74 -1.40
C GLN A 169 -13.42 -1.49 -1.97
N ALA A 170 -14.11 -0.37 -2.15
CA ALA A 170 -13.50 0.89 -2.57
C ALA A 170 -12.55 1.43 -1.49
N ASP A 171 -12.90 1.29 -0.21
CA ASP A 171 -12.05 1.66 0.91
C ASP A 171 -10.77 0.77 0.98
N VAL A 172 -10.87 -0.55 0.71
CA VAL A 172 -9.71 -1.44 0.55
C VAL A 172 -8.75 -0.89 -0.51
N GLN A 173 -9.27 -0.48 -1.68
CA GLN A 173 -8.43 0.04 -2.75
C GLN A 173 -7.82 1.41 -2.41
N ALA A 174 -8.54 2.26 -1.66
CA ALA A 174 -8.02 3.53 -1.19
C ALA A 174 -6.82 3.34 -0.25
N PHE A 175 -6.95 2.47 0.74
CA PHE A 175 -5.85 2.17 1.67
C PHE A 175 -4.71 1.39 1.02
N THR A 176 -5.00 0.55 0.01
CA THR A 176 -3.97 -0.11 -0.80
C THR A 176 -3.14 0.92 -1.60
N ALA A 177 -3.78 1.97 -2.13
CA ALA A 177 -3.06 3.05 -2.80
C ALA A 177 -2.20 3.85 -1.81
N ALA A 178 -2.68 4.09 -0.58
CA ALA A 178 -1.89 4.71 0.48
C ALA A 178 -0.67 3.84 0.88
N ALA A 179 -0.84 2.52 0.99
CA ALA A 179 0.26 1.58 1.25
C ALA A 179 1.30 1.59 0.12
N ALA A 180 0.86 1.66 -1.15
CA ALA A 180 1.76 1.77 -2.30
C ALA A 180 2.57 3.08 -2.28
N TYR A 181 1.94 4.19 -1.91
CA TYR A 181 2.62 5.47 -1.72
C TYR A 181 3.65 5.41 -0.59
N LEU A 182 3.29 4.86 0.58
CA LEU A 182 4.19 4.69 1.71
C LEU A 182 5.40 3.83 1.33
N THR A 183 5.19 2.73 0.62
CA THR A 183 6.26 1.86 0.12
C THR A 183 7.16 2.60 -0.87
N LEU A 184 6.59 3.40 -1.77
CA LEU A 184 7.36 4.21 -2.72
C LEU A 184 8.26 5.22 -1.98
N THR A 185 7.70 5.99 -1.05
CA THR A 185 8.44 7.02 -0.31
C THR A 185 9.58 6.40 0.50
N ALA A 186 9.32 5.29 1.19
CA ALA A 186 10.35 4.54 1.92
C ALA A 186 11.48 4.04 1.02
N ASN A 187 11.12 3.44 -0.13
CA ASN A 187 12.11 2.91 -1.07
C ASN A 187 12.99 4.00 -1.69
N VAL A 188 12.42 5.17 -2.02
CA VAL A 188 13.17 6.31 -2.53
C VAL A 188 14.21 6.76 -1.51
N VAL A 189 13.79 7.02 -0.25
CA VAL A 189 14.70 7.52 0.79
C VAL A 189 15.77 6.49 1.12
N ASN A 190 15.41 5.22 1.32
CA ASN A 190 16.36 4.15 1.61
C ASN A 190 17.38 3.94 0.49
N THR A 191 16.94 4.04 -0.78
CA THR A 191 17.84 3.91 -1.94
C THR A 191 18.81 5.09 -2.02
N VAL A 192 18.35 6.32 -1.72
CA VAL A 192 19.21 7.51 -1.66
C VAL A 192 20.26 7.37 -0.56
N ILE A 193 19.86 6.92 0.65
CA ILE A 193 20.80 6.68 1.77
C ILE A 193 21.86 5.64 1.36
N ALA A 194 21.41 4.50 0.82
CA ALA A 194 22.32 3.43 0.40
C ALA A 194 23.29 3.88 -0.70
N ARG A 195 22.78 4.58 -1.73
CA ARG A 195 23.58 5.15 -2.80
C ARG A 195 24.65 6.11 -2.26
N ALA A 196 24.22 7.04 -1.40
CA ALA A 196 25.12 8.02 -0.81
C ALA A 196 26.21 7.37 0.03
N ALA A 197 25.89 6.34 0.83
CA ALA A 197 26.84 5.57 1.60
C ALA A 197 27.86 4.82 0.70
N TYR A 198 27.40 4.14 -0.35
CA TYR A 198 28.30 3.45 -1.28
C TYR A 198 29.20 4.43 -2.05
N ALA A 199 28.67 5.59 -2.47
CA ALA A 199 29.46 6.62 -3.14
C ALA A 199 30.52 7.24 -2.20
N ASP A 200 30.21 7.42 -0.92
CA ASP A 200 31.17 7.86 0.09
C ASP A 200 32.29 6.84 0.32
N LEU A 201 31.93 5.56 0.43
CA LEU A 201 32.91 4.46 0.55
C LEU A 201 33.79 4.34 -0.70
N ALA A 202 33.23 4.46 -1.90
CA ALA A 202 34.00 4.42 -3.14
C ALA A 202 35.04 5.54 -3.18
N ARG A 203 34.62 6.79 -2.96
CA ARG A 203 35.52 7.96 -2.91
C ARG A 203 36.62 7.80 -1.85
N ALA A 204 36.26 7.36 -0.64
CA ALA A 204 37.24 7.13 0.41
C ALA A 204 38.25 6.03 0.07
N THR A 205 37.82 5.00 -0.67
CA THR A 205 38.70 3.93 -1.15
C THR A 205 39.60 4.42 -2.27
N GLU A 206 39.12 5.26 -3.19
CA GLU A 206 39.93 5.91 -4.23
C GLU A 206 41.00 6.83 -3.65
N ASP A 207 40.67 7.61 -2.60
CA ASP A 207 41.63 8.44 -1.88
C ASP A 207 42.71 7.58 -1.25
N LEU A 208 42.35 6.45 -0.61
CA LEU A 208 43.26 5.51 -0.03
C LEU A 208 44.16 4.85 -1.09
N VAL A 209 43.62 4.50 -2.26
CA VAL A 209 44.42 3.94 -3.39
C VAL A 209 45.46 4.95 -3.85
N ARG A 210 45.13 6.25 -4.00
CA ARG A 210 46.10 7.29 -4.38
C ARG A 210 47.26 7.40 -3.37
N ASP A 211 46.94 7.44 -2.07
CA ASP A 211 47.96 7.48 -1.00
C ASP A 211 48.89 6.23 -1.05
N GLN A 212 48.30 5.05 -1.32
CA GLN A 212 49.07 3.81 -1.39
C GLN A 212 49.90 3.69 -2.67
N GLN A 213 49.43 4.25 -3.81
CA GLN A 213 50.19 4.28 -5.06
C GLN A 213 51.49 5.09 -4.90
N GLU A 214 51.39 6.30 -4.30
CA GLU A 214 52.58 7.12 -4.01
C GLU A 214 53.60 6.32 -3.13
N GLN A 215 53.08 5.61 -2.14
CA GLN A 215 53.95 4.81 -1.25
C GLN A 215 54.58 3.63 -1.97
N VAL A 216 53.91 2.98 -2.91
CA VAL A 216 54.48 1.91 -3.77
C VAL A 216 55.63 2.49 -4.58
N GLU A 217 55.42 3.64 -5.26
CA GLU A 217 56.46 4.27 -6.07
C GLU A 217 57.72 4.62 -5.25
N ILE A 218 57.58 5.18 -4.06
CA ILE A 218 58.67 5.49 -3.14
C ILE A 218 59.43 4.20 -2.76
N THR A 219 58.68 3.14 -2.41
CA THR A 219 59.31 1.89 -1.96
C THR A 219 59.99 1.13 -3.10
N GLU A 220 59.47 1.20 -4.31
CA GLU A 220 60.10 0.65 -5.52
C GLU A 220 61.42 1.36 -5.79
N ALA A 221 61.48 2.69 -5.75
CA ALA A 221 62.69 3.47 -5.89
C ALA A 221 63.73 3.12 -4.81
N GLN A 222 63.31 2.93 -3.55
CA GLN A 222 64.18 2.49 -2.46
C GLN A 222 64.73 1.04 -2.66
N ALA A 223 63.91 0.15 -3.21
CA ALA A 223 64.32 -1.21 -3.52
C ALA A 223 65.37 -1.25 -4.68
N GLU A 224 65.19 -0.41 -5.70
CA GLU A 224 66.16 -0.23 -6.79
C GLU A 224 67.46 0.37 -6.28
N ALA A 225 67.40 1.29 -5.32
CA ALA A 225 68.58 1.84 -4.64
C ALA A 225 69.23 0.85 -3.65
N GLY A 226 68.66 -0.33 -3.41
CA GLY A 226 69.13 -1.36 -2.49
C GLY A 226 68.94 -1.02 -1.00
N THR A 227 68.15 -0.05 -0.64
CA THR A 227 67.91 0.40 0.73
C THR A 227 66.81 -0.38 1.44
N VAL A 228 65.90 -1.01 0.69
CA VAL A 228 64.87 -1.93 1.20
C VAL A 228 64.80 -3.22 0.37
N PRO A 229 64.35 -4.36 0.94
CA PRO A 229 64.14 -5.57 0.19
C PRO A 229 63.07 -5.44 -0.88
N TYR A 230 63.28 -5.95 -2.09
CA TYR A 230 62.28 -5.95 -3.18
C TYR A 230 60.96 -6.66 -2.77
N ALA A 231 61.03 -7.64 -1.84
CA ALA A 231 59.86 -8.28 -1.26
C ALA A 231 58.91 -7.28 -0.58
N SER A 232 59.41 -6.16 -0.04
CA SER A 232 58.59 -5.11 0.57
C SER A 232 57.77 -4.34 -0.48
N ALA A 233 58.38 -4.04 -1.64
CA ALA A 233 57.65 -3.43 -2.76
C ALA A 233 56.56 -4.35 -3.32
N LEU A 234 56.83 -5.64 -3.46
CA LEU A 234 55.83 -6.62 -3.90
C LEU A 234 54.66 -6.79 -2.92
N ALA A 235 54.92 -6.76 -1.60
CA ALA A 235 53.87 -6.83 -0.59
C ALA A 235 52.94 -5.62 -0.67
N LEU A 236 53.51 -4.43 -0.88
CA LEU A 236 52.77 -3.18 -1.09
C LEU A 236 51.90 -3.20 -2.34
N ARG A 237 52.46 -3.61 -3.48
CA ARG A 237 51.74 -3.74 -4.74
C ARG A 237 50.58 -4.73 -4.61
N SER A 238 50.82 -5.86 -3.93
CA SER A 238 49.76 -6.85 -3.66
C SER A 238 48.62 -6.27 -2.82
N GLN A 239 48.96 -5.46 -1.81
CA GLN A 239 47.95 -4.81 -0.97
C GLN A 239 47.20 -3.73 -1.73
N LEU A 240 47.90 -2.87 -2.48
CA LEU A 240 47.29 -1.86 -3.35
C LEU A 240 46.26 -2.52 -4.29
N SER A 241 46.67 -3.57 -5.01
CA SER A 241 45.76 -4.30 -5.90
C SER A 241 44.56 -4.91 -5.14
N GLY A 242 44.74 -5.34 -3.88
CA GLY A 242 43.68 -5.81 -3.03
C GLY A 242 42.64 -4.70 -2.68
N VAL A 243 43.12 -3.48 -2.43
CA VAL A 243 42.25 -2.32 -2.18
C VAL A 243 41.56 -1.86 -3.46
N GLU A 244 42.29 -1.73 -4.57
CA GLU A 244 41.76 -1.40 -5.90
C GLU A 244 40.60 -2.34 -6.29
N ALA A 245 40.74 -3.63 -6.02
CA ALA A 245 39.71 -4.63 -6.31
C ALA A 245 38.40 -4.42 -5.53
N THR A 246 38.37 -3.59 -4.47
CA THR A 246 37.17 -3.28 -3.72
C THR A 246 36.35 -2.13 -4.33
N ILE A 247 36.92 -1.31 -5.23
CA ILE A 247 36.24 -0.17 -5.87
C ILE A 247 35.13 -0.63 -6.82
N PRO A 248 35.38 -1.53 -7.81
CA PRO A 248 34.35 -1.90 -8.78
C PRO A 248 33.04 -2.44 -8.16
N PRO A 249 33.05 -3.27 -7.09
CA PRO A 249 31.83 -3.65 -6.39
C PRO A 249 31.06 -2.48 -5.76
N LEU A 250 31.74 -1.44 -5.26
CA LEU A 250 31.10 -0.24 -4.71
C LEU A 250 30.46 0.59 -5.82
N GLU A 251 31.17 0.83 -6.92
CA GLU A 251 30.65 1.51 -8.11
C GLU A 251 29.43 0.77 -8.70
N GLN A 252 29.49 -0.57 -8.72
CA GLN A 252 28.35 -1.39 -9.15
C GLN A 252 27.13 -1.16 -8.24
N ARG A 253 27.33 -1.05 -6.91
CA ARG A 253 26.23 -0.76 -5.97
C ARG A 253 25.64 0.63 -6.19
N VAL A 254 26.48 1.65 -6.46
CA VAL A 254 26.02 3.00 -6.83
C VAL A 254 25.17 2.95 -8.10
N SER A 255 25.67 2.29 -9.16
CA SER A 255 24.95 2.14 -10.43
C SER A 255 23.61 1.41 -10.25
N GLN A 256 23.56 0.35 -9.44
CA GLN A 256 22.33 -0.37 -9.12
C GLN A 256 21.31 0.53 -8.41
N ALA A 257 21.78 1.36 -7.45
CA ALA A 257 20.93 2.31 -6.76
C ALA A 257 20.40 3.39 -7.73
N ASP A 258 21.23 3.91 -8.65
CA ASP A 258 20.82 4.86 -9.68
C ASP A 258 19.74 4.28 -10.61
N HIS A 259 19.90 3.04 -11.04
CA HIS A 259 18.91 2.33 -11.87
C HIS A 259 17.59 2.10 -11.12
N LEU A 260 17.67 1.78 -9.82
CA LEU A 260 16.48 1.64 -8.98
C LEU A 260 15.76 2.99 -8.79
N LEU A 261 16.50 4.08 -8.53
CA LEU A 261 15.92 5.42 -8.42
C LEU A 261 15.25 5.86 -9.75
N ALA A 262 15.86 5.58 -10.89
CA ALA A 262 15.23 5.81 -12.20
C ALA A 262 13.90 5.06 -12.31
N THR A 263 13.87 3.78 -11.93
CA THR A 263 12.66 2.95 -11.95
C THR A 263 11.59 3.50 -11.00
N LEU A 264 11.97 3.90 -9.78
CA LEU A 264 11.08 4.51 -8.80
C LEU A 264 10.52 5.84 -9.28
N ALA A 265 11.33 6.64 -10.00
CA ALA A 265 10.90 7.88 -10.66
C ALA A 265 10.08 7.65 -11.94
N GLY A 266 9.90 6.39 -12.36
CA GLY A 266 9.17 6.03 -13.58
C GLY A 266 9.89 6.43 -14.87
N ARG A 267 11.23 6.41 -14.85
CA ARG A 267 12.13 6.79 -15.95
C ARG A 267 12.98 5.60 -16.39
N LEU A 268 13.44 5.67 -17.62
CA LEU A 268 14.41 4.71 -18.13
C LEU A 268 15.82 5.09 -17.64
N PRO A 269 16.62 4.15 -17.11
CA PRO A 269 17.98 4.44 -16.63
C PRO A 269 18.89 5.08 -17.66
N ALA A 270 18.67 4.81 -18.96
CA ALA A 270 19.46 5.40 -20.05
C ALA A 270 19.17 6.89 -20.31
N GLU A 271 18.02 7.39 -19.86
CA GLU A 271 17.55 8.76 -20.16
C GLU A 271 17.52 9.66 -18.91
N TRP A 272 17.82 9.10 -17.76
CA TRP A 272 17.70 9.81 -16.49
C TRP A 272 18.81 9.43 -15.53
N GLY A 273 19.37 10.43 -14.85
CA GLY A 273 20.34 10.27 -13.78
C GLY A 273 19.80 10.77 -12.45
N ALA A 274 20.10 10.05 -11.38
CA ALA A 274 19.73 10.45 -10.04
C ALA A 274 20.47 11.75 -9.65
N PRO A 275 19.81 12.70 -8.96
CA PRO A 275 20.49 13.88 -8.42
C PRO A 275 21.58 13.43 -7.43
N PRO A 276 22.73 14.11 -7.41
CA PRO A 276 23.83 13.75 -6.52
C PRO A 276 23.50 14.20 -5.08
N VAL A 277 22.98 13.29 -4.26
CA VAL A 277 22.83 13.49 -2.82
C VAL A 277 24.08 12.95 -2.14
N GLY A 278 24.81 13.80 -1.43
CA GLY A 278 25.98 13.40 -0.65
C GLY A 278 25.57 12.75 0.69
N PHE A 279 26.39 11.84 1.19
CA PHE A 279 26.10 11.19 2.48
C PHE A 279 26.15 12.19 3.66
N ALA A 280 27.01 13.22 3.56
CA ALA A 280 27.09 14.31 4.52
C ALA A 280 25.90 15.28 4.49
N ASP A 281 25.18 15.35 3.35
CA ASP A 281 24.04 16.24 3.18
C ASP A 281 22.76 15.70 3.85
N LEU A 282 22.75 14.41 4.19
CA LEU A 282 21.66 13.75 4.88
C LEU A 282 21.77 13.97 6.39
N LYS A 283 20.87 14.77 6.94
CA LYS A 283 20.79 15.05 8.37
C LYS A 283 19.97 13.98 9.09
N LEU A 284 20.40 13.67 10.31
CA LEU A 284 19.63 12.83 11.20
C LEU A 284 18.52 13.68 11.85
N PRO A 285 17.22 13.32 11.75
CA PRO A 285 16.16 14.06 12.44
C PRO A 285 16.35 13.99 13.97
N GLU A 286 16.42 15.14 14.64
CA GLU A 286 16.56 15.20 16.11
C GLU A 286 15.28 14.85 16.84
N SER A 287 14.13 15.24 16.29
CA SER A 287 12.80 14.96 16.85
C SER A 287 12.09 13.91 16.02
N LEU A 288 11.71 12.82 16.68
CA LEU A 288 11.01 11.70 16.08
C LEU A 288 9.57 11.66 16.62
N PRO A 289 8.56 12.01 15.81
CA PRO A 289 7.17 11.91 16.22
C PRO A 289 6.82 10.43 16.39
N VAL A 290 6.21 10.08 17.54
CA VAL A 290 5.73 8.73 17.84
C VAL A 290 4.25 8.84 18.17
N SER A 291 3.39 8.25 17.33
CA SER A 291 1.95 8.22 17.57
C SER A 291 1.61 7.48 18.86
N VAL A 292 0.51 7.89 19.48
CA VAL A 292 -0.06 7.11 20.61
C VAL A 292 -0.47 5.74 20.09
N ALA A 293 -0.22 4.69 20.87
CA ALA A 293 -0.48 3.30 20.47
C ALA A 293 -1.92 3.05 19.99
N SER A 294 -2.91 3.71 20.59
CA SER A 294 -4.32 3.62 20.19
C SER A 294 -4.63 4.31 18.83
N GLU A 295 -3.81 5.29 18.41
CA GLU A 295 -4.00 5.97 17.12
C GLU A 295 -3.37 5.21 15.95
N LEU A 296 -2.38 4.36 16.23
CA LEU A 296 -1.66 3.59 15.19
C LEU A 296 -2.61 2.80 14.28
N VAL A 297 -3.65 2.19 14.85
CA VAL A 297 -4.64 1.41 14.10
C VAL A 297 -5.48 2.24 13.13
N HIS A 298 -5.50 3.57 13.30
CA HIS A 298 -6.20 4.50 12.42
C HIS A 298 -5.28 5.20 11.41
N GLN A 299 -3.98 4.96 11.51
CA GLN A 299 -2.95 5.62 10.70
C GLN A 299 -2.29 4.67 9.70
N ARG A 300 -2.13 3.39 10.03
CA ARG A 300 -1.44 2.42 9.18
C ARG A 300 -2.33 1.92 8.05
N PRO A 301 -1.89 2.08 6.78
CA PRO A 301 -2.68 1.64 5.64
C PRO A 301 -2.97 0.14 5.62
N ASP A 302 -2.03 -0.71 6.06
CA ASP A 302 -2.19 -2.16 6.12
C ASP A 302 -3.27 -2.61 7.11
N ILE A 303 -3.34 -1.96 8.29
CA ILE A 303 -4.39 -2.21 9.28
C ILE A 303 -5.75 -1.74 8.75
N LEU A 304 -5.78 -0.57 8.08
CA LEU A 304 -7.01 -0.02 7.50
C LEU A 304 -7.52 -0.87 6.32
N VAL A 305 -6.63 -1.48 5.52
CA VAL A 305 -7.01 -2.47 4.50
C VAL A 305 -7.70 -3.67 5.16
N ALA A 306 -7.12 -4.23 6.22
CA ALA A 306 -7.69 -5.38 6.91
C ALA A 306 -9.03 -5.02 7.61
N GLU A 307 -9.17 -3.81 8.14
CA GLU A 307 -10.44 -3.29 8.69
C GLU A 307 -11.52 -3.17 7.61
N ALA A 308 -11.18 -2.62 6.45
CA ALA A 308 -12.12 -2.48 5.32
C ALA A 308 -12.53 -3.86 4.77
N GLN A 309 -11.62 -4.84 4.72
CA GLN A 309 -11.95 -6.23 4.37
C GLN A 309 -12.89 -6.88 5.39
N LEU A 310 -12.69 -6.62 6.68
CA LEU A 310 -13.59 -7.07 7.73
C LEU A 310 -14.99 -6.45 7.58
N HIS A 311 -15.06 -5.15 7.24
CA HIS A 311 -16.32 -4.48 6.94
C HIS A 311 -17.01 -5.10 5.72
N GLN A 312 -16.27 -5.36 4.65
CA GLN A 312 -16.78 -6.06 3.46
C GLN A 312 -17.37 -7.42 3.83
N ALA A 313 -16.66 -8.24 4.59
CA ALA A 313 -17.14 -9.55 5.03
C ALA A 313 -18.40 -9.44 5.92
N SER A 314 -18.51 -8.43 6.77
CA SER A 314 -19.72 -8.14 7.55
C SER A 314 -20.93 -7.85 6.64
N ALA A 315 -20.74 -7.03 5.60
CA ALA A 315 -21.78 -6.73 4.62
C ALA A 315 -22.21 -7.99 3.85
N GLU A 316 -21.28 -8.87 3.48
CA GLU A 316 -21.55 -10.14 2.80
C GLU A 316 -22.38 -11.11 3.65
N VAL A 317 -22.19 -11.13 5.00
CA VAL A 317 -23.10 -11.85 5.91
C VAL A 317 -24.52 -11.31 5.80
N GLY A 318 -24.66 -9.99 5.65
CA GLY A 318 -25.96 -9.34 5.44
C GLY A 318 -26.60 -9.76 4.12
N VAL A 319 -25.84 -9.77 3.02
CA VAL A 319 -26.31 -10.23 1.69
C VAL A 319 -26.78 -11.69 1.77
N ALA A 320 -25.95 -12.58 2.34
CA ALA A 320 -26.28 -14.00 2.47
C ALA A 320 -27.48 -14.23 3.41
N THR A 321 -27.69 -13.37 4.40
CA THR A 321 -28.84 -13.42 5.29
C THR A 321 -30.09 -12.96 4.56
N ALA A 322 -30.05 -11.86 3.79
CA ALA A 322 -31.16 -11.36 3.00
C ALA A 322 -31.66 -12.38 1.96
N ALA A 323 -30.77 -13.17 1.40
CA ALA A 323 -31.10 -14.24 0.45
C ALA A 323 -32.01 -15.35 1.03
N LEU A 324 -32.19 -15.42 2.35
CA LEU A 324 -33.13 -16.33 3.02
C LEU A 324 -34.58 -15.80 3.03
N TYR A 325 -34.80 -14.53 2.72
CA TYR A 325 -36.08 -13.86 2.78
C TYR A 325 -36.71 -13.73 1.40
N PRO A 326 -38.05 -13.49 1.32
CA PRO A 326 -38.74 -13.29 0.05
C PRO A 326 -38.19 -12.06 -0.69
N SER A 327 -38.08 -12.15 -2.02
CA SER A 327 -37.83 -11.00 -2.89
C SER A 327 -39.13 -10.50 -3.54
N ILE A 328 -39.26 -9.20 -3.67
CA ILE A 328 -40.40 -8.52 -4.31
C ILE A 328 -39.88 -7.74 -5.50
N THR A 329 -40.43 -8.04 -6.70
CA THR A 329 -40.11 -7.31 -7.94
C THR A 329 -41.34 -6.69 -8.55
N LEU A 330 -41.22 -5.43 -8.97
CA LEU A 330 -42.20 -4.74 -9.77
C LEU A 330 -41.80 -4.81 -11.23
N ASN A 331 -42.70 -5.20 -12.12
CA ASN A 331 -42.45 -5.32 -13.54
C ASN A 331 -43.53 -4.57 -14.33
N ALA A 332 -43.10 -3.87 -15.38
CA ALA A 332 -44.01 -3.28 -16.36
C ALA A 332 -43.44 -3.60 -17.76
N SER A 333 -44.30 -3.91 -18.70
CA SER A 333 -43.91 -4.08 -20.09
C SER A 333 -44.96 -3.44 -21.03
N LEU A 334 -44.45 -2.90 -22.13
CA LEU A 334 -45.24 -2.38 -23.23
C LEU A 334 -44.57 -2.77 -24.53
N GLY A 335 -45.34 -3.32 -25.49
CA GLY A 335 -44.74 -3.74 -26.74
C GLY A 335 -45.73 -4.03 -27.81
N GLY A 336 -45.22 -4.46 -28.96
CA GLY A 336 -46.00 -4.96 -30.12
C GLY A 336 -45.48 -6.30 -30.55
N ASN A 337 -46.40 -7.21 -30.87
CA ASN A 337 -46.13 -8.51 -31.47
C ASN A 337 -46.99 -8.66 -32.74
N ASN A 338 -46.36 -9.00 -33.89
CA ASN A 338 -47.15 -9.27 -35.08
C ASN A 338 -46.38 -10.22 -36.03
N THR A 339 -47.11 -10.77 -37.00
CA THR A 339 -46.53 -11.69 -38.03
C THR A 339 -45.79 -10.94 -39.14
N THR A 340 -46.02 -9.63 -39.28
CA THR A 340 -45.35 -8.75 -40.26
C THR A 340 -44.84 -7.48 -39.58
N LEU A 341 -43.80 -6.86 -40.10
CA LEU A 341 -43.19 -5.65 -39.52
C LEU A 341 -44.11 -4.40 -39.66
N ASP A 342 -44.80 -4.29 -40.78
CA ASP A 342 -45.71 -3.18 -41.09
C ASP A 342 -46.90 -3.07 -40.11
N THR A 343 -47.32 -4.22 -39.55
CA THR A 343 -48.40 -4.30 -38.58
C THR A 343 -47.96 -4.37 -37.13
N LEU A 344 -46.68 -4.29 -36.86
CA LEU A 344 -46.12 -4.42 -35.50
C LEU A 344 -46.81 -3.53 -34.46
N PHE A 345 -47.11 -2.31 -34.83
CA PHE A 345 -47.79 -1.32 -33.96
C PHE A 345 -49.29 -1.21 -34.24
N SER A 346 -49.89 -2.16 -34.92
CA SER A 346 -51.34 -2.17 -35.10
C SER A 346 -52.04 -2.36 -33.76
N PRO A 347 -53.28 -1.85 -33.58
CA PRO A 347 -54.01 -1.96 -32.32
C PRO A 347 -54.16 -3.43 -31.82
N ASN A 348 -54.19 -4.40 -32.73
CA ASN A 348 -54.32 -5.83 -32.41
C ASN A 348 -52.96 -6.48 -32.02
N GLY A 349 -51.85 -5.81 -32.27
CA GLY A 349 -50.53 -6.31 -31.92
C GLY A 349 -49.94 -5.71 -30.63
N ILE A 350 -50.53 -4.60 -30.12
CA ILE A 350 -50.02 -3.95 -28.90
C ILE A 350 -50.44 -4.73 -27.67
N PHE A 351 -49.47 -4.95 -26.79
CA PHE A 351 -49.69 -5.52 -25.48
C PHE A 351 -49.02 -4.66 -24.38
N TRP A 352 -49.55 -4.70 -23.19
CA TRP A 352 -48.93 -4.17 -22.00
C TRP A 352 -49.21 -5.04 -20.79
N SER A 353 -48.34 -5.00 -19.83
CA SER A 353 -48.52 -5.65 -18.52
C SER A 353 -47.90 -4.82 -17.41
N VAL A 354 -48.53 -4.78 -16.25
CA VAL A 354 -47.98 -4.26 -15.01
C VAL A 354 -48.27 -5.28 -13.92
N GLY A 355 -47.25 -5.62 -13.15
CA GLY A 355 -47.37 -6.65 -12.12
C GLY A 355 -46.35 -6.53 -11.01
N ALA A 356 -46.65 -7.19 -9.91
CA ALA A 356 -45.74 -7.40 -8.80
C ALA A 356 -45.53 -8.90 -8.63
N GLY A 357 -44.28 -9.34 -8.51
CA GLY A 357 -43.89 -10.72 -8.23
C GLY A 357 -43.32 -10.86 -6.82
N LEU A 358 -43.75 -11.89 -6.10
CA LEU A 358 -43.18 -12.30 -4.82
C LEU A 358 -42.57 -13.70 -5.00
N ALA A 359 -41.26 -13.84 -4.74
CA ALA A 359 -40.58 -15.11 -4.74
C ALA A 359 -39.96 -15.41 -3.38
N ALA A 360 -40.35 -16.56 -2.77
CA ALA A 360 -39.82 -16.97 -1.46
C ALA A 360 -39.07 -18.30 -1.60
N PRO A 361 -37.83 -18.40 -1.12
CA PRO A 361 -37.08 -19.66 -1.16
C PRO A 361 -37.59 -20.61 -0.06
N LEU A 362 -38.37 -21.64 -0.43
CA LEU A 362 -38.92 -22.57 0.53
C LEU A 362 -38.05 -23.84 0.72
N LEU A 363 -37.55 -24.41 -0.36
CA LEU A 363 -36.74 -25.62 -0.29
C LEU A 363 -35.57 -25.53 -1.29
N HIS A 364 -34.35 -25.35 -0.78
CA HIS A 364 -33.13 -25.28 -1.56
C HIS A 364 -32.06 -26.27 -1.09
N GLY A 365 -32.48 -27.42 -0.51
CA GLY A 365 -31.56 -28.48 -0.06
C GLY A 365 -30.48 -27.98 0.93
N GLY A 366 -30.77 -26.95 1.73
CA GLY A 366 -29.82 -26.36 2.69
C GLY A 366 -28.83 -25.34 2.09
N THR A 367 -28.80 -25.13 0.76
CA THR A 367 -27.80 -24.28 0.07
C THR A 367 -27.72 -22.89 0.66
N LEU A 368 -28.83 -22.19 0.87
CA LEU A 368 -28.82 -20.81 1.39
C LEU A 368 -28.33 -20.72 2.84
N ILE A 369 -28.68 -21.74 3.67
CA ILE A 369 -28.20 -21.81 5.05
C ILE A 369 -26.68 -22.00 5.09
N GLN A 370 -26.15 -22.89 4.22
CA GLN A 370 -24.71 -23.13 4.16
C GLN A 370 -23.95 -21.93 3.57
N LYS A 371 -24.52 -21.21 2.58
CA LYS A 371 -23.93 -19.97 2.08
C LYS A 371 -23.84 -18.89 3.18
N ARG A 372 -24.88 -18.76 4.02
CA ARG A 372 -24.83 -17.83 5.15
C ARG A 372 -23.77 -18.27 6.19
N ARG A 373 -23.64 -19.56 6.49
CA ARG A 373 -22.59 -20.06 7.39
C ARG A 373 -21.21 -19.78 6.82
N ALA A 374 -20.98 -20.07 5.54
CA ALA A 374 -19.72 -19.75 4.88
C ALA A 374 -19.37 -18.25 4.92
N ALA A 375 -20.37 -17.36 4.79
CA ALA A 375 -20.14 -15.91 4.95
C ALA A 375 -19.78 -15.53 6.40
N ILE A 376 -20.35 -16.20 7.41
CA ILE A 376 -19.97 -15.99 8.82
C ILE A 376 -18.53 -16.49 9.06
N ASP A 377 -18.16 -17.66 8.55
CA ASP A 377 -16.80 -18.20 8.67
C ASP A 377 -15.78 -17.27 7.97
N ALA A 378 -16.15 -16.67 6.82
CA ALA A 378 -15.34 -15.66 6.14
C ALA A 378 -15.18 -14.36 6.95
N TYR A 379 -16.22 -13.93 7.66
CA TYR A 379 -16.13 -12.80 8.60
C TYR A 379 -15.18 -13.12 9.76
N ASP A 380 -15.26 -14.32 10.35
CA ASP A 380 -14.37 -14.75 11.43
C ASP A 380 -12.92 -14.83 10.96
N GLN A 381 -12.67 -15.27 9.73
CA GLN A 381 -11.36 -15.22 9.09
C GLN A 381 -10.87 -13.77 8.98
N ALA A 382 -11.66 -12.86 8.40
CA ALA A 382 -11.27 -11.46 8.22
C ALA A 382 -11.01 -10.77 9.58
N LEU A 383 -11.73 -11.14 10.66
CA LEU A 383 -11.48 -10.64 12.00
C LEU A 383 -10.13 -11.14 12.56
N ALA A 384 -9.77 -12.39 12.29
CA ALA A 384 -8.46 -12.91 12.68
C ALA A 384 -7.32 -12.21 11.92
N ASP A 385 -7.50 -11.99 10.61
CA ASP A 385 -6.53 -11.28 9.75
C ASP A 385 -6.35 -9.82 10.20
N TYR A 386 -7.44 -9.13 10.54
CA TYR A 386 -7.37 -7.77 11.13
C TYR A 386 -6.56 -7.76 12.43
N ARG A 387 -6.87 -8.68 13.36
CA ARG A 387 -6.13 -8.79 14.63
C ARG A 387 -4.65 -9.08 14.41
N GLN A 388 -4.33 -9.96 13.46
CA GLN A 388 -2.94 -10.26 13.11
C GLN A 388 -2.22 -9.03 12.53
N SER A 389 -2.88 -8.25 11.68
CA SER A 389 -2.31 -7.00 11.14
C SER A 389 -2.02 -5.99 12.25
N VAL A 390 -2.90 -5.86 13.25
CA VAL A 390 -2.66 -5.02 14.43
C VAL A 390 -1.43 -5.50 15.21
N LEU A 391 -1.33 -6.80 15.51
CA LEU A 391 -0.19 -7.38 16.24
C LEU A 391 1.13 -7.14 15.51
N VAL A 392 1.16 -7.37 14.20
CA VAL A 392 2.36 -7.12 13.36
C VAL A 392 2.72 -5.64 13.36
N GLY A 393 1.73 -4.76 13.26
CA GLY A 393 1.94 -3.31 13.31
C GLY A 393 2.61 -2.85 14.61
N PHE A 394 2.13 -3.34 15.73
CA PHE A 394 2.71 -3.04 17.05
C PHE A 394 4.12 -3.60 17.22
N SER A 395 4.35 -4.85 16.76
CA SER A 395 5.68 -5.47 16.78
C SER A 395 6.68 -4.65 15.98
N GLN A 396 6.32 -4.20 14.78
CA GLN A 396 7.21 -3.40 13.94
C GLN A 396 7.60 -2.06 14.59
N VAL A 397 6.66 -1.37 15.26
CA VAL A 397 7.00 -0.13 15.98
C VAL A 397 7.92 -0.44 17.16
N ALA A 398 7.64 -1.49 17.93
CA ALA A 398 8.48 -1.90 19.05
C ALA A 398 9.91 -2.25 18.61
N ASP A 399 10.03 -3.04 17.53
CA ASP A 399 11.34 -3.45 16.99
C ASP A 399 12.17 -2.24 16.54
N VAL A 400 11.56 -1.28 15.84
CA VAL A 400 12.26 -0.10 15.35
C VAL A 400 12.62 0.87 16.45
N LEU A 401 11.79 1.06 17.48
CA LEU A 401 12.14 1.88 18.64
C LEU A 401 13.39 1.35 19.36
N GLN A 402 13.49 0.02 19.51
CA GLN A 402 14.68 -0.61 20.09
C GLN A 402 15.89 -0.58 19.15
N ALA A 403 15.66 -0.77 17.84
CA ALA A 403 16.73 -0.67 16.84
C ALA A 403 17.40 0.71 16.89
N LEU A 404 16.62 1.80 16.90
CA LEU A 404 17.16 3.18 16.97
C LEU A 404 17.99 3.44 18.26
N GLU A 405 17.61 2.85 19.39
CA GLU A 405 18.39 2.93 20.62
C GLU A 405 19.74 2.21 20.48
N HIS A 406 19.74 0.98 19.97
CA HIS A 406 20.97 0.20 19.76
C HIS A 406 21.85 0.74 18.64
N ASP A 407 21.27 1.29 17.58
CA ASP A 407 22.01 1.92 16.48
C ASP A 407 22.78 3.15 16.94
N ALA A 408 22.23 3.93 17.86
CA ALA A 408 22.93 5.08 18.42
C ALA A 408 24.18 4.62 19.20
N ASP A 409 24.06 3.58 20.01
CA ASP A 409 25.19 2.98 20.75
C ASP A 409 26.24 2.41 19.80
N ALA A 410 25.79 1.68 18.77
CA ALA A 410 26.65 1.10 17.75
C ALA A 410 27.41 2.18 16.95
N LEU A 411 26.71 3.21 16.48
CA LEU A 411 27.32 4.32 15.75
C LEU A 411 28.37 5.05 16.63
N GLY A 412 28.04 5.31 17.89
CA GLY A 412 29.00 5.93 18.83
C GLY A 412 30.24 5.06 19.05
N ALA A 413 30.10 3.74 19.11
CA ALA A 413 31.23 2.81 19.23
C ALA A 413 32.10 2.77 17.96
N GLU A 414 31.46 2.71 16.77
CA GLU A 414 32.18 2.68 15.48
C GLU A 414 32.86 4.03 15.16
N ALA A 415 32.25 5.15 15.54
CA ALA A 415 32.87 6.47 15.42
C ALA A 415 34.17 6.57 16.27
N ARG A 416 34.12 6.09 17.53
CA ARG A 416 35.31 6.02 18.38
C ARG A 416 36.38 5.07 17.81
N ALA A 417 35.97 3.92 17.29
CA ALA A 417 36.89 2.96 16.67
C ALA A 417 37.55 3.53 15.41
N MET A 418 36.80 4.23 14.58
CA MET A 418 37.34 4.89 13.39
C MET A 418 38.33 6.00 13.78
N SER A 419 38.00 6.86 14.73
CA SER A 419 38.87 7.94 15.22
C SER A 419 40.19 7.37 15.80
N ALA A 420 40.13 6.32 16.60
CA ALA A 420 41.30 5.66 17.16
C ALA A 420 42.17 5.02 16.08
N ALA A 421 41.55 4.40 15.07
CA ALA A 421 42.27 3.80 13.95
C ALA A 421 42.95 4.85 13.05
N ASP A 422 42.30 6.01 12.82
CA ASP A 422 42.89 7.15 12.12
C ASP A 422 44.10 7.71 12.85
N GLU A 423 43.97 7.93 14.16
CA GLU A 423 45.09 8.42 14.98
C GLU A 423 46.25 7.44 15.01
N ALA A 424 45.97 6.13 15.18
CA ALA A 424 47.01 5.09 15.14
C ALA A 424 47.71 5.06 13.79
N LEU A 425 47.00 5.17 12.68
CA LEU A 425 47.57 5.22 11.34
C LEU A 425 48.50 6.46 11.17
N ARG A 426 48.05 7.63 11.61
CA ARG A 426 48.88 8.86 11.55
C ARG A 426 50.16 8.73 12.35
N LEU A 427 50.10 8.15 13.56
CA LEU A 427 51.29 7.95 14.41
C LEU A 427 52.23 6.94 13.80
N VAL A 428 51.73 5.83 13.25
CA VAL A 428 52.57 4.81 12.62
C VAL A 428 53.25 5.35 11.35
N ARG A 429 52.54 6.15 10.54
CA ARG A 429 53.11 6.87 9.38
C ARG A 429 54.28 7.78 9.83
N ALA A 430 54.06 8.66 10.83
CA ALA A 430 55.11 9.54 11.35
C ALA A 430 56.32 8.77 11.89
N ASN A 431 56.12 7.65 12.57
CA ASN A 431 57.19 6.77 13.04
C ASN A 431 57.94 6.08 11.89
N TYR A 432 57.26 5.72 10.81
CA TYR A 432 57.87 5.18 9.61
C TYR A 432 58.77 6.20 8.92
N ASP A 433 58.30 7.43 8.74
CA ASP A 433 59.04 8.54 8.13
C ASP A 433 60.33 8.89 8.89
N THR A 434 60.34 8.66 10.22
CA THR A 434 61.53 8.85 11.09
C THR A 434 62.37 7.61 11.24
N GLY A 435 62.01 6.45 10.58
CA GLY A 435 62.74 5.18 10.63
C GLY A 435 62.56 4.38 11.93
N VAL A 436 61.60 4.75 12.79
CA VAL A 436 61.29 4.06 14.05
C VAL A 436 60.36 2.86 13.85
N ALA A 437 59.44 2.95 12.87
CA ALA A 437 58.50 1.87 12.53
C ALA A 437 58.90 1.23 11.19
N ASN A 438 58.56 -0.05 11.03
CA ASN A 438 58.64 -0.69 9.73
C ASN A 438 57.34 -0.52 8.94
N TYR A 439 57.44 -0.68 7.61
CA TYR A 439 56.30 -0.45 6.72
C TYR A 439 55.13 -1.44 6.95
N VAL A 440 55.41 -2.67 7.41
CA VAL A 440 54.34 -3.65 7.73
C VAL A 440 53.37 -3.09 8.78
N GLN A 441 53.86 -2.30 9.73
CA GLN A 441 53.03 -1.65 10.72
C GLN A 441 52.14 -0.59 10.09
N VAL A 442 52.61 0.16 9.08
CA VAL A 442 51.80 1.12 8.30
C VAL A 442 50.68 0.39 7.56
N LEU A 443 50.98 -0.76 6.92
CA LEU A 443 49.99 -1.58 6.24
C LEU A 443 48.88 -2.07 7.17
N ILE A 444 49.23 -2.54 8.36
CA ILE A 444 48.27 -2.98 9.37
C ILE A 444 47.38 -1.79 9.80
N GLY A 445 47.97 -0.61 10.02
CA GLY A 445 47.25 0.61 10.36
C GLY A 445 46.24 1.02 9.28
N PHE A 446 46.62 0.96 8.01
CA PHE A 446 45.73 1.19 6.88
C PHE A 446 44.56 0.22 6.84
N ALA A 447 44.83 -1.07 6.95
CA ALA A 447 43.77 -2.07 6.92
C ALA A 447 42.76 -1.88 8.06
N GLN A 448 43.26 -1.53 9.26
CA GLN A 448 42.44 -1.26 10.43
C GLN A 448 41.57 0.00 10.22
N TYR A 449 42.16 1.10 9.74
CA TYR A 449 41.45 2.34 9.47
C TYR A 449 40.36 2.14 8.40
N HIS A 450 40.73 1.52 7.26
CA HIS A 450 39.78 1.26 6.18
C HIS A 450 38.57 0.40 6.66
N GLN A 451 38.85 -0.66 7.43
CA GLN A 451 37.82 -1.52 7.97
C GLN A 451 36.93 -0.76 8.98
N ALA A 452 37.51 0.07 9.84
CA ALA A 452 36.75 0.88 10.80
C ALA A 452 35.88 1.91 10.08
N ARG A 453 36.37 2.54 9.00
CA ARG A 453 35.61 3.49 8.19
C ARG A 453 34.40 2.81 7.51
N ILE A 454 34.58 1.61 6.96
CA ILE A 454 33.47 0.85 6.37
C ILE A 454 32.37 0.63 7.41
N ARG A 455 32.73 0.13 8.61
CA ARG A 455 31.76 -0.13 9.67
C ARG A 455 31.06 1.14 10.15
N TYR A 456 31.80 2.23 10.28
CA TYR A 456 31.25 3.54 10.64
C TYR A 456 30.20 4.04 9.63
N VAL A 457 30.52 4.00 8.32
CA VAL A 457 29.57 4.42 7.27
C VAL A 457 28.34 3.51 7.25
N GLN A 458 28.53 2.20 7.45
CA GLN A 458 27.42 1.25 7.55
C GLN A 458 26.53 1.54 8.75
N ALA A 459 27.10 1.78 9.94
CA ALA A 459 26.34 2.09 11.15
C ALA A 459 25.55 3.39 11.02
N ARG A 460 26.16 4.43 10.41
CA ARG A 460 25.46 5.69 10.14
C ARG A 460 24.34 5.52 9.12
N ALA A 461 24.56 4.74 8.05
CA ALA A 461 23.51 4.45 7.06
C ALA A 461 22.37 3.66 7.69
N GLN A 462 22.66 2.67 8.55
CA GLN A 462 21.67 1.87 9.27
C GLN A 462 20.78 2.77 10.13
N ARG A 463 21.34 3.64 10.94
CA ARG A 463 20.59 4.57 11.80
C ARG A 463 19.63 5.47 11.00
N LEU A 464 20.07 5.97 9.82
CA LEU A 464 19.21 6.73 8.92
C LEU A 464 18.07 5.87 8.37
N GLN A 465 18.36 4.62 7.97
CA GLN A 465 17.36 3.68 7.44
C GLN A 465 16.35 3.24 8.50
N ASP A 466 16.78 3.03 9.75
CA ASP A 466 15.86 2.70 10.85
C ASP A 466 15.02 3.89 11.29
N THR A 467 15.53 5.13 11.09
CA THR A 467 14.69 6.34 11.19
C THR A 467 13.58 6.35 10.12
N VAL A 468 13.90 5.97 8.87
CA VAL A 468 12.89 5.78 7.82
C VAL A 468 11.90 4.67 8.20
N ALA A 469 12.41 3.54 8.72
CA ALA A 469 11.57 2.43 9.15
C ALA A 469 10.59 2.84 10.26
N LEU A 470 10.97 3.73 11.18
CA LEU A 470 10.06 4.30 12.18
C LEU A 470 8.91 5.06 11.50
N PHE A 471 9.23 5.96 10.57
CA PHE A 471 8.19 6.73 9.88
C PHE A 471 7.23 5.83 9.10
N VAL A 472 7.74 4.77 8.47
CA VAL A 472 6.94 3.74 7.80
C VAL A 472 6.07 2.96 8.79
N ALA A 473 6.64 2.52 9.92
CA ALA A 473 5.92 1.77 10.94
C ALA A 473 4.79 2.58 11.58
N LEU A 474 4.94 3.91 11.63
CA LEU A 474 3.91 4.84 12.08
C LEU A 474 2.88 5.20 10.99
N GLY A 475 3.03 4.69 9.77
CA GLY A 475 2.08 4.89 8.67
C GLY A 475 2.42 6.00 7.68
N GLY A 476 3.54 6.73 7.84
CA GLY A 476 4.10 7.64 6.82
C GLY A 476 3.35 8.95 6.58
N GLY A 477 2.40 9.35 7.43
CA GLY A 477 1.76 10.68 7.36
C GLY A 477 0.87 10.92 6.12
N TRP A 478 0.49 9.87 5.37
CA TRP A 478 -0.31 9.98 4.14
C TRP A 478 -1.65 10.71 4.33
N TRP A 479 -2.16 10.72 5.55
CA TRP A 479 -3.42 11.36 5.94
C TRP A 479 -3.29 12.87 6.20
N ASP A 480 -2.08 13.47 6.15
CA ASP A 480 -1.87 14.89 6.42
C ASP A 480 -2.36 15.75 5.25
N PRO A 481 -3.47 16.52 5.40
CA PRO A 481 -4.02 17.29 4.30
C PRO A 481 -3.09 18.46 3.95
N GLY A 482 -2.69 18.53 2.69
CA GLY A 482 -1.87 19.60 2.12
C GLY A 482 -0.35 19.35 2.14
N LYS A 483 0.12 18.27 2.78
CA LYS A 483 1.53 17.86 2.76
C LYS A 483 1.74 16.48 2.12
N SER A 484 0.72 15.62 2.13
CA SER A 484 0.76 14.36 1.39
C SER A 484 0.60 14.61 -0.11
N LEU A 485 1.50 14.06 -0.92
CA LEU A 485 1.40 14.11 -2.39
C LEU A 485 0.23 13.29 -2.95
N LEU A 486 -0.54 12.58 -2.11
CA LEU A 486 -1.76 11.88 -2.46
C LEU A 486 -3.03 12.74 -2.41
N THR A 487 -2.97 13.94 -1.85
CA THR A 487 -4.17 14.77 -1.57
C THR A 487 -4.98 15.09 -2.83
N ASP A 488 -4.34 15.21 -3.99
CA ASP A 488 -4.98 15.47 -5.28
C ASP A 488 -5.52 14.20 -5.97
N SER A 489 -5.25 13.01 -5.43
CA SER A 489 -5.57 11.73 -6.07
C SER A 489 -6.93 11.12 -5.66
N GLY A 490 -7.68 11.77 -4.76
CA GLY A 490 -8.97 11.29 -4.28
C GLY A 490 -8.89 10.24 -3.16
N VAL A 491 -7.69 9.97 -2.65
CA VAL A 491 -7.47 9.21 -1.41
C VAL A 491 -7.65 10.19 -0.25
N ALA A 492 -8.88 10.34 0.22
CA ALA A 492 -9.14 11.14 1.41
C ALA A 492 -8.97 10.28 2.68
N PRO A 493 -8.40 10.84 3.76
CA PRO A 493 -8.48 10.19 5.06
C PRO A 493 -9.96 10.00 5.42
N VAL A 494 -10.31 8.81 5.89
CA VAL A 494 -11.65 8.53 6.42
C VAL A 494 -11.77 9.33 7.72
N GLY A 495 -12.28 10.58 7.60
CA GLY A 495 -12.67 11.37 8.77
C GLY A 495 -13.86 10.73 9.45
N GLU A 496 -13.97 10.88 10.76
CA GLU A 496 -15.11 10.52 11.59
C GLU A 496 -16.40 11.17 11.03
N GLY A 497 -17.02 10.60 10.03
CA GLY A 497 -18.23 11.16 9.43
C GLY A 497 -18.50 10.79 7.98
N SER A 498 -17.68 9.99 7.31
CA SER A 498 -17.92 9.61 5.90
C SER A 498 -18.90 8.43 5.72
N ALA A 499 -19.70 8.10 6.70
CA ALA A 499 -20.97 7.42 6.42
C ALA A 499 -21.86 8.43 5.67
N ARG A 500 -21.61 8.62 4.35
CA ARG A 500 -22.57 9.32 3.50
C ARG A 500 -23.88 8.56 3.62
N PRO A 501 -24.99 9.22 4.03
CA PRO A 501 -26.25 8.54 4.12
C PRO A 501 -26.59 7.99 2.75
N VAL A 502 -26.91 6.69 2.70
CA VAL A 502 -27.52 6.08 1.51
C VAL A 502 -28.75 6.93 1.17
N PRO A 503 -28.90 7.43 -0.07
CA PRO A 503 -30.11 8.18 -0.44
C PRO A 503 -31.34 7.32 -0.15
N HIS A 504 -32.27 7.86 0.59
CA HIS A 504 -33.56 7.22 0.98
C HIS A 504 -34.45 7.00 -0.22
#